data_8d5213a90b7c56fd8ff41a620e0f3a54
#
_entry.id   8d5213a90b7c56fd8ff41a620e0f3a54
#
_cell.length_a   1.000
_cell.length_b   1.000
_cell.length_c   1.000
_cell.angle_alpha   90.00
_cell.angle_beta   90.00
_cell.angle_gamma   90.00
#
_symmetry.space_group_name_H-M   'P 1'
#
loop_
_entity.id
_entity.type
_entity.pdbx_description
1 polymer ?
#
loop_
_entity_poly.entity_id
_entity_poly.type
_entity_poly.pdbx_seq_one_letter_code
_entity_poly.pdbx_strand_id
1 'polypeptide(L)'
;MAEIAHFQLQYQYHFHVIRALVEIATRISDEELIENPGYGRGSIYDLLFHLLRADQSWRIALQTGAQPLPLDAADYPDLEMLQAAFDCEELEWCSYLETLKDEQLDETIILKTMRAKEMSFVRWRILQHILFHGMQHQ
;
A
#
# COMPACT_ATOMS: atom_id res chain seq x y z
N MET A 1 7.77 -7.92 21.81
CA MET A 1 6.94 -6.69 21.78
C MET A 1 7.19 -5.95 20.48
N ALA A 2 6.14 -5.50 19.80
CA ALA A 2 6.28 -4.74 18.55
C ALA A 2 6.76 -3.32 18.86
N GLU A 3 7.63 -2.79 17.99
CA GLU A 3 8.19 -1.45 18.13
C GLU A 3 7.97 -0.65 16.83
N ILE A 4 7.64 0.63 16.98
CA ILE A 4 7.41 1.53 15.85
C ILE A 4 8.64 1.62 14.96
N ALA A 5 9.84 1.71 15.55
CA ALA A 5 11.09 1.80 14.79
C ALA A 5 11.26 0.62 13.82
N HIS A 6 10.81 -0.56 14.22
CA HIS A 6 10.86 -1.75 13.39
C HIS A 6 9.94 -1.62 12.17
N PHE A 7 8.71 -1.14 12.39
CA PHE A 7 7.77 -0.89 11.30
C PHE A 7 8.25 0.25 10.38
N GLN A 8 8.80 1.31 10.92
CA GLN A 8 9.37 2.39 10.12
C GLN A 8 10.41 1.86 9.14
N LEU A 9 11.31 0.99 9.62
CA LEU A 9 12.34 0.39 8.78
C LEU A 9 11.76 -0.52 7.70
N GLN A 10 10.77 -1.35 8.06
CA GLN A 10 10.11 -2.26 7.12
C GLN A 10 9.33 -1.51 6.04
N TYR A 11 8.65 -0.41 6.39
CA TYR A 11 7.92 0.40 5.41
C TYR A 11 8.87 1.17 4.49
N GLN A 12 10.00 1.64 4.98
CA GLN A 12 11.03 2.21 4.12
C GLN A 12 11.53 1.19 3.08
N TYR A 13 11.75 -0.05 3.50
CA TYR A 13 12.14 -1.13 2.60
C TYR A 13 11.04 -1.45 1.59
N HIS A 14 9.79 -1.52 2.02
CA HIS A 14 8.63 -1.75 1.16
C HIS A 14 8.59 -0.75 -0.01
N PHE A 15 8.69 0.55 0.29
CA PHE A 15 8.69 1.58 -0.74
C PHE A 15 9.97 1.60 -1.58
N HIS A 16 11.09 1.24 -1.01
CA HIS A 16 12.33 1.07 -1.77
C HIS A 16 12.18 -0.01 -2.84
N VAL A 17 11.60 -1.16 -2.51
CA VAL A 17 11.36 -2.25 -3.45
C VAL A 17 10.36 -1.81 -4.53
N ILE A 18 9.28 -1.15 -4.16
CA ILE A 18 8.29 -0.63 -5.13
C ILE A 18 8.96 0.32 -6.12
N ARG A 19 9.80 1.24 -5.65
CA ARG A 19 10.51 2.17 -6.53
C ARG A 19 11.41 1.43 -7.51
N ALA A 20 12.11 0.39 -7.06
CA ALA A 20 12.93 -0.44 -7.92
C ALA A 20 12.09 -1.16 -8.98
N LEU A 21 10.93 -1.68 -8.60
CA LEU A 21 10.01 -2.36 -9.54
C LEU A 21 9.45 -1.41 -10.59
N VAL A 22 9.05 -0.21 -10.19
CA VAL A 22 8.58 0.81 -11.15
C VAL A 22 9.70 1.20 -12.11
N GLU A 23 10.93 1.37 -11.61
CA GLU A 23 12.08 1.67 -12.45
C GLU A 23 12.34 0.55 -13.48
N ILE A 24 12.28 -0.71 -13.05
CA ILE A 24 12.40 -1.86 -13.96
C ILE A 24 11.28 -1.83 -15.01
N ALA A 25 10.06 -1.54 -14.59
CA ALA A 25 8.91 -1.46 -15.48
C ALA A 25 9.06 -0.38 -16.56
N THR A 26 9.86 0.66 -16.33
CA THR A 26 10.14 1.68 -17.37
C THR A 26 10.97 1.15 -18.52
N ARG A 27 11.63 -0.02 -18.36
CA ARG A 27 12.52 -0.64 -19.35
C ARG A 27 11.81 -1.59 -20.30
N ILE A 28 10.54 -1.93 -20.02
CA ILE A 28 9.73 -2.76 -20.92
C ILE A 28 8.87 -1.87 -21.81
N SER A 29 8.35 -2.42 -22.91
CA SER A 29 7.48 -1.67 -23.81
C SER A 29 6.14 -1.36 -23.13
N ASP A 30 5.45 -0.33 -23.63
CA ASP A 30 4.10 0.01 -23.17
C ASP A 30 3.14 -1.15 -23.38
N GLU A 31 3.31 -1.90 -24.49
CA GLU A 31 2.49 -3.07 -24.81
C GLU A 31 2.68 -4.18 -23.77
N GLU A 32 3.94 -4.48 -23.41
CA GLU A 32 4.26 -5.48 -22.38
C GLU A 32 3.75 -5.06 -21.01
N LEU A 33 3.77 -3.76 -20.71
CA LEU A 33 3.31 -3.25 -19.43
C LEU A 33 1.82 -3.51 -19.19
N ILE A 34 1.01 -3.42 -20.24
CA ILE A 34 -0.45 -3.59 -20.15
C ILE A 34 -0.93 -4.96 -20.61
N GLU A 35 -0.03 -5.84 -21.06
CA GLU A 35 -0.38 -7.19 -21.50
C GLU A 35 -0.95 -8.00 -20.34
N ASN A 36 -2.14 -8.58 -20.55
CA ASN A 36 -2.73 -9.48 -19.56
C ASN A 36 -2.23 -10.91 -19.82
N PRO A 37 -1.46 -11.50 -18.88
CA PRO A 37 -0.92 -12.85 -19.05
C PRO A 37 -1.95 -13.97 -18.92
N GLY A 38 -3.21 -13.64 -18.55
CA GLY A 38 -4.26 -14.62 -18.33
C GLY A 38 -4.24 -15.31 -16.97
N TYR A 39 -3.39 -14.85 -16.05
CA TYR A 39 -3.32 -15.33 -14.67
C TYR A 39 -2.98 -14.17 -13.73
N GLY A 40 -3.15 -14.41 -12.44
CA GLY A 40 -2.85 -13.42 -11.41
C GLY A 40 -3.81 -12.22 -11.45
N ARG A 41 -3.28 -11.02 -11.21
CA ARG A 41 -4.03 -9.77 -11.12
C ARG A 41 -4.11 -8.98 -12.43
N GLY A 42 -3.79 -9.62 -13.55
CA GLY A 42 -3.76 -8.97 -14.85
C GLY A 42 -2.37 -8.52 -15.26
N SER A 43 -2.23 -7.32 -15.83
CA SER A 43 -0.96 -6.81 -16.32
C SER A 43 -0.01 -6.38 -15.22
N ILE A 44 1.23 -6.11 -15.60
CA ILE A 44 2.23 -5.52 -14.68
C ILE A 44 1.71 -4.16 -14.17
N TYR A 45 1.13 -3.36 -15.04
CA TYR A 45 0.50 -2.10 -14.64
C TYR A 45 -0.61 -2.30 -13.61
N ASP A 46 -1.51 -3.27 -13.85
CA ASP A 46 -2.61 -3.57 -12.95
C ASP A 46 -2.10 -3.98 -11.56
N LEU A 47 -1.01 -4.74 -11.53
CA LEU A 47 -0.39 -5.17 -10.28
C LEU A 47 0.19 -3.99 -9.50
N LEU A 48 0.93 -3.12 -10.17
CA LEU A 48 1.49 -1.91 -9.56
C LEU A 48 0.38 -0.99 -9.05
N PHE A 49 -0.67 -0.82 -9.83
CA PHE A 49 -1.84 -0.02 -9.42
C PHE A 49 -2.54 -0.65 -8.20
N HIS A 50 -2.66 -1.98 -8.18
CA HIS A 50 -3.22 -2.70 -7.03
C HIS A 50 -2.42 -2.46 -5.75
N LEU A 51 -1.09 -2.46 -5.83
CA LEU A 51 -0.23 -2.14 -4.68
C LEU A 51 -0.49 -0.71 -4.18
N LEU A 52 -0.61 0.26 -5.07
CA LEU A 52 -0.91 1.64 -4.69
C LEU A 52 -2.26 1.75 -3.99
N ARG A 53 -3.30 1.13 -4.56
CA ARG A 53 -4.64 1.13 -3.96
C ARG A 53 -4.63 0.53 -2.56
N ALA A 54 -3.95 -0.60 -2.39
CA ALA A 54 -3.87 -1.26 -1.10
C ALA A 54 -3.17 -0.39 -0.05
N ASP A 55 -2.01 0.15 -0.39
CA ASP A 55 -1.24 0.99 0.52
C ASP A 55 -2.04 2.24 0.95
N GLN A 56 -2.68 2.91 0.00
CA GLN A 56 -3.49 4.09 0.30
C GLN A 56 -4.74 3.74 1.11
N SER A 57 -5.46 2.70 0.69
CA SER A 57 -6.72 2.32 1.34
C SER A 57 -6.51 1.95 2.81
N TRP A 58 -5.49 1.15 3.10
CA TRP A 58 -5.18 0.77 4.47
C TRP A 58 -4.71 1.95 5.31
N ARG A 59 -3.86 2.81 4.74
CA ARG A 59 -3.41 4.00 5.46
C ARG A 59 -4.57 4.90 5.86
N ILE A 60 -5.44 5.21 4.91
CA ILE A 60 -6.60 6.07 5.18
C ILE A 60 -7.54 5.41 6.20
N ALA A 61 -7.77 4.10 6.08
CA ALA A 61 -8.58 3.37 7.05
C ALA A 61 -7.97 3.44 8.46
N LEU A 62 -6.66 3.28 8.59
CA LEU A 62 -5.97 3.38 9.89
C LEU A 62 -6.03 4.81 10.47
N GLN A 63 -5.96 5.83 9.62
CA GLN A 63 -6.01 7.23 10.06
C GLN A 63 -7.42 7.71 10.38
N THR A 64 -8.43 7.25 9.64
CA THR A 64 -9.80 7.78 9.73
C THR A 64 -10.80 6.81 10.35
N GLY A 65 -10.47 5.53 10.46
CA GLY A 65 -11.38 4.49 10.92
C GLY A 65 -12.30 3.91 9.85
N ALA A 66 -12.18 4.37 8.61
CA ALA A 66 -13.04 3.91 7.51
C ALA A 66 -12.26 3.75 6.21
N GLN A 67 -12.61 2.71 5.46
CA GLN A 67 -12.05 2.46 4.14
C GLN A 67 -12.51 3.58 3.17
N PRO A 68 -11.58 4.19 2.40
CA PRO A 68 -11.94 5.22 1.43
C PRO A 68 -12.58 4.62 0.18
N LEU A 69 -13.13 5.48 -0.66
CA LEU A 69 -13.51 5.09 -2.03
C LEU A 69 -12.26 4.63 -2.79
N PRO A 70 -12.40 3.61 -3.65
CA PRO A 70 -11.26 3.10 -4.40
C PRO A 70 -10.72 4.15 -5.39
N LEU A 71 -9.40 4.15 -5.58
CA LEU A 71 -8.77 4.94 -6.63
C LEU A 71 -9.25 4.47 -8.00
N ASP A 72 -9.34 5.41 -8.94
CA ASP A 72 -9.64 5.13 -10.33
C ASP A 72 -8.33 5.03 -11.13
N ALA A 73 -8.14 3.91 -11.82
CA ALA A 73 -6.95 3.69 -12.65
C ALA A 73 -6.79 4.75 -13.74
N ALA A 74 -7.89 5.36 -14.20
CA ALA A 74 -7.86 6.42 -15.19
C ALA A 74 -7.11 7.67 -14.73
N ASP A 75 -7.02 7.89 -13.40
CA ASP A 75 -6.27 9.01 -12.84
C ASP A 75 -4.75 8.77 -12.82
N TYR A 76 -4.31 7.55 -13.10
CA TYR A 76 -2.91 7.12 -13.09
C TYR A 76 -2.54 6.46 -14.43
N PRO A 77 -2.53 7.23 -15.54
CA PRO A 77 -2.43 6.66 -16.89
C PRO A 77 -1.07 6.10 -17.25
N ASP A 78 -0.01 6.44 -16.51
CA ASP A 78 1.35 6.03 -16.82
C ASP A 78 2.19 5.76 -15.55
N LEU A 79 3.39 5.20 -15.75
CA LEU A 79 4.32 4.88 -14.68
C LEU A 79 4.83 6.10 -13.93
N GLU A 80 4.96 7.25 -14.59
CA GLU A 80 5.38 8.49 -13.96
C GLU A 80 4.36 8.94 -12.91
N MET A 81 3.08 8.87 -13.25
CA MET A 81 1.99 9.17 -12.32
C MET A 81 1.94 8.17 -11.16
N LEU A 82 2.13 6.88 -11.43
CA LEU A 82 2.20 5.86 -10.39
C LEU A 82 3.39 6.11 -9.45
N GLN A 83 4.56 6.40 -9.99
CA GLN A 83 5.74 6.67 -9.16
C GLN A 83 5.52 7.88 -8.25
N ALA A 84 4.98 8.96 -8.79
CA ALA A 84 4.67 10.16 -8.01
C ALA A 84 3.67 9.84 -6.89
N ALA A 85 2.66 9.02 -7.17
CA ALA A 85 1.69 8.60 -6.17
C ALA A 85 2.31 7.73 -5.08
N PHE A 86 3.21 6.80 -5.42
CA PHE A 86 3.95 6.01 -4.44
C PHE A 86 4.87 6.88 -3.58
N ASP A 87 5.52 7.87 -4.16
CA ASP A 87 6.36 8.80 -3.41
C ASP A 87 5.53 9.57 -2.37
N CYS A 88 4.33 10.02 -2.74
CA CYS A 88 3.39 10.63 -1.80
C CYS A 88 2.95 9.66 -0.71
N GLU A 89 2.64 8.42 -1.06
CA GLU A 89 2.25 7.40 -0.08
C GLU A 89 3.37 7.09 0.91
N GLU A 90 4.62 7.04 0.44
CA GLU A 90 5.76 6.85 1.33
C GLU A 90 5.83 7.95 2.40
N LEU A 91 5.69 9.21 2.00
CA LEU A 91 5.69 10.35 2.93
C LEU A 91 4.51 10.26 3.91
N GLU A 92 3.33 9.93 3.43
CA GLU A 92 2.14 9.82 4.26
C GLU A 92 2.24 8.66 5.25
N TRP A 93 2.77 7.50 4.84
CA TRP A 93 3.02 6.38 5.73
C TRP A 93 4.07 6.71 6.79
N CYS A 94 5.17 7.34 6.39
CA CYS A 94 6.20 7.78 7.34
C CYS A 94 5.61 8.73 8.38
N SER A 95 4.83 9.70 7.94
CA SER A 95 4.15 10.64 8.86
C SER A 95 3.19 9.93 9.81
N TYR A 96 2.39 8.99 9.29
CA TYR A 96 1.48 8.22 10.13
C TYR A 96 2.22 7.43 11.20
N LEU A 97 3.28 6.70 10.82
CA LEU A 97 4.06 5.90 11.76
C LEU A 97 4.75 6.76 12.83
N GLU A 98 5.18 7.97 12.48
CA GLU A 98 5.76 8.92 13.43
C GLU A 98 4.76 9.39 14.48
N THR A 99 3.46 9.36 14.20
CA THR A 99 2.42 9.74 15.17
C THR A 99 2.14 8.65 16.20
N LEU A 100 2.59 7.42 15.96
CA LEU A 100 2.30 6.28 16.81
C LEU A 100 3.34 6.11 17.90
N LYS A 101 2.87 5.64 19.06
CA LYS A 101 3.72 5.18 20.16
C LYS A 101 3.69 3.65 20.21
N ASP A 102 4.74 3.02 20.77
CA ASP A 102 4.83 1.57 20.84
C ASP A 102 3.60 0.93 21.48
N GLU A 103 3.07 1.53 22.56
CA GLU A 103 1.88 1.03 23.25
C GLU A 103 0.64 0.97 22.36
N GLN A 104 0.53 1.87 21.38
CA GLN A 104 -0.60 1.91 20.45
C GLN A 104 -0.60 0.75 19.47
N LEU A 105 0.54 0.09 19.27
CA LEU A 105 0.64 -1.07 18.38
C LEU A 105 -0.21 -2.25 18.86
N ASP A 106 -0.36 -2.40 20.18
CA ASP A 106 -1.16 -3.47 20.76
C ASP A 106 -2.65 -3.14 20.90
N GLU A 107 -3.04 -1.92 20.57
CA GLU A 107 -4.44 -1.49 20.62
C GLU A 107 -5.30 -2.21 19.57
N THR A 108 -6.50 -2.59 20.01
CA THR A 108 -7.53 -3.04 19.07
C THR A 108 -8.20 -1.83 18.44
N ILE A 109 -8.23 -1.81 17.10
CA ILE A 109 -8.86 -0.76 16.33
C ILE A 109 -10.08 -1.32 15.59
N ILE A 110 -11.06 -0.48 15.38
CA ILE A 110 -12.26 -0.82 14.61
C ILE A 110 -12.23 -0.06 13.29
N LEU A 111 -12.30 -0.80 12.19
CA LEU A 111 -12.31 -0.23 10.85
C LEU A 111 -13.66 -0.52 10.18
N LYS A 112 -14.21 0.50 9.52
CA LYS A 112 -15.44 0.38 8.74
C LYS A 112 -15.11 0.14 7.27
N THR A 113 -15.59 -0.98 6.72
CA THR A 113 -15.42 -1.30 5.30
C THR A 113 -16.36 -0.44 4.43
N MET A 114 -16.13 -0.47 3.11
CA MET A 114 -17.01 0.22 2.15
C MET A 114 -18.46 -0.22 2.22
N ARG A 115 -18.73 -1.46 2.68
CA ARG A 115 -20.07 -1.99 2.89
C ARG A 115 -20.64 -1.64 4.28
N ALA A 116 -20.04 -0.68 4.97
CA ALA A 116 -20.40 -0.25 6.32
C ALA A 116 -20.29 -1.37 7.38
N LYS A 117 -19.52 -2.42 7.09
CA LYS A 117 -19.24 -3.50 8.02
C LYS A 117 -18.07 -3.11 8.91
N GLU A 118 -18.25 -3.24 10.22
CA GLU A 118 -17.17 -3.01 11.18
C GLU A 118 -16.33 -4.27 11.36
N MET A 119 -15.00 -4.11 11.37
CA MET A 119 -14.04 -5.17 11.62
C MET A 119 -13.06 -4.70 12.68
N SER A 120 -12.71 -5.62 13.59
CA SER A 120 -11.79 -5.38 14.69
C SER A 120 -10.43 -6.00 14.41
N PHE A 121 -9.38 -5.23 14.62
CA PHE A 121 -8.00 -5.68 14.41
C PHE A 121 -7.08 -5.14 15.50
N VAL A 122 -6.03 -5.89 15.82
CA VAL A 122 -4.90 -5.35 16.57
C VAL A 122 -4.01 -4.57 15.60
N ARG A 123 -3.65 -3.34 15.91
CA ARG A 123 -2.97 -2.42 14.98
C ARG A 123 -1.71 -3.03 14.35
N TRP A 124 -0.80 -3.60 15.14
CA TRP A 124 0.43 -4.14 14.58
C TRP A 124 0.19 -5.29 13.58
N ARG A 125 -0.89 -6.06 13.78
CA ARG A 125 -1.24 -7.15 12.84
C ARG A 125 -1.66 -6.61 11.49
N ILE A 126 -2.37 -5.49 11.46
CA ILE A 126 -2.73 -4.80 10.22
C ILE A 126 -1.47 -4.29 9.54
N LEU A 127 -0.59 -3.60 10.27
CA LEU A 127 0.65 -3.07 9.71
C LEU A 127 1.49 -4.20 9.09
N GLN A 128 1.58 -5.34 9.76
CA GLN A 128 2.31 -6.50 9.25
C GLN A 128 1.61 -7.13 8.03
N HIS A 129 0.29 -7.18 8.05
CA HIS A 129 -0.51 -7.69 6.93
C HIS A 129 -0.26 -6.88 5.64
N ILE A 130 -0.22 -5.58 5.74
CA ILE A 130 0.04 -4.69 4.60
C ILE A 130 1.42 -4.98 3.99
N LEU A 131 2.43 -5.15 4.84
CA LEU A 131 3.79 -5.50 4.40
C LEU A 131 3.84 -6.86 3.71
N PHE A 132 3.18 -7.87 4.26
CA PHE A 132 3.10 -9.20 3.65
C PHE A 132 2.35 -9.18 2.34
N HIS A 133 1.26 -8.42 2.25
CA HIS A 133 0.54 -8.21 1.00
C HIS A 133 1.46 -7.59 -0.06
N GLY A 134 2.23 -6.58 0.31
CA GLY A 134 3.23 -6.00 -0.58
C GLY A 134 4.24 -7.02 -1.08
N MET A 135 4.84 -7.78 -0.17
CA MET A 135 5.81 -8.83 -0.51
C MET A 135 5.23 -9.91 -1.44
N GLN A 136 3.96 -10.26 -1.25
CA GLN A 136 3.28 -11.25 -2.08
C GLN A 136 3.19 -10.82 -3.55
N HIS A 137 3.13 -9.51 -3.81
CA HIS A 137 2.97 -8.94 -5.13
C HIS A 137 4.26 -8.34 -5.71
N GLN A 138 5.29 -8.19 -4.91
CA GLN A 138 6.60 -7.71 -5.34
C GLN A 138 7.42 -8.82 -5.98
#